data_a480f8b3ec42eea6ade6027ee4d2134f
#
_entry.id   a480f8b3ec42eea6ade6027ee4d2134f
#
_cell.length_a   1.000
_cell.length_b   1.000
_cell.length_c   1.000
_cell.angle_alpha   90.00
_cell.angle_beta   90.00
_cell.angle_gamma   90.00
#
_symmetry.space_group_name_H-M   'P 1'
#
loop_
_entity.id
_entity.type
_entity.pdbx_description
1 polymer ?
#
loop_
_entity_poly.entity_id
_entity_poly.type
_entity_poly.pdbx_seq_one_letter_code
_entity_poly.pdbx_strand_id
1 'polypeptide(L)'
;MSELNQLLLDFDYKTNFNEHDFYLSKSNSNAFNLINRWPDWDKKILNISGEKFSGKSHLANIFKLKSKAFLIKGNEIDNSIFKSIKLHESIIVDDFEECNQEEILYSIFNLIDQDSKYLLINSLKPINEIKFELPDLTSRAKNCCLLYTSPSPRDDE
;
A
#
# COMPACT_ATOMS: atom_id res chain seq x y z
N MET A 1 0.75 -21.12 8.03
CA MET A 1 2.22 -21.03 8.11
C MET A 1 2.90 -21.54 6.86
N SER A 2 2.51 -22.75 6.41
CA SER A 2 3.13 -23.28 5.21
C SER A 2 2.85 -22.43 3.98
N GLU A 3 1.66 -21.87 3.89
CA GLU A 3 1.32 -20.99 2.77
C GLU A 3 2.17 -19.73 2.77
N LEU A 4 2.41 -19.18 3.95
CA LEU A 4 3.23 -17.99 4.07
C LEU A 4 4.66 -18.28 3.66
N ASN A 5 5.20 -19.39 4.13
CA ASN A 5 6.56 -19.78 3.78
C ASN A 5 6.68 -20.06 2.29
N GLN A 6 5.69 -20.70 1.73
CA GLN A 6 5.71 -21.00 0.30
C GLN A 6 5.65 -19.74 -0.53
N LEU A 7 4.84 -18.76 -0.11
CA LEU A 7 4.76 -17.50 -0.81
C LEU A 7 6.11 -16.79 -0.80
N LEU A 8 6.79 -16.80 0.34
CA LEU A 8 8.12 -16.20 0.43
C LEU A 8 9.10 -16.92 -0.46
N LEU A 9 9.08 -18.24 -0.46
CA LEU A 9 10.00 -19.01 -1.28
C LEU A 9 9.75 -18.77 -2.77
N ASP A 10 8.49 -18.75 -3.18
CA ASP A 10 8.17 -18.50 -4.57
C ASP A 10 8.59 -17.11 -4.99
N PHE A 11 8.36 -16.13 -4.11
CA PHE A 11 8.74 -14.76 -4.39
C PHE A 11 10.26 -14.65 -4.54
N ASP A 12 10.98 -15.21 -3.59
CA ASP A 12 12.44 -15.16 -3.62
C ASP A 12 13.00 -15.91 -4.81
N TYR A 13 12.40 -17.04 -5.12
CA TYR A 13 12.86 -17.85 -6.23
C TYR A 13 12.73 -17.13 -7.56
N LYS A 14 11.62 -16.43 -7.74
CA LYS A 14 11.35 -15.73 -9.01
C LYS A 14 12.11 -14.42 -9.11
N THR A 15 12.38 -13.79 -8.00
CA THR A 15 13.02 -12.49 -7.96
C THR A 15 14.13 -12.45 -6.94
N ASN A 16 14.98 -13.47 -6.96
CA ASN A 16 16.00 -13.62 -5.93
C ASN A 16 16.96 -12.44 -5.86
N PHE A 17 17.09 -11.66 -6.92
CA PHE A 17 17.88 -10.45 -6.87
C PHE A 17 17.30 -9.45 -5.85
N ASN A 18 16.04 -9.61 -5.49
CA ASN A 18 15.37 -8.74 -4.52
C ASN A 18 15.57 -9.21 -3.09
N GLU A 19 16.13 -10.38 -2.88
CA GLU A 19 16.37 -10.85 -1.52
C GLU A 19 17.22 -9.89 -0.73
N HIS A 20 18.16 -9.24 -1.40
CA HIS A 20 19.04 -8.29 -0.74
C HIS A 20 18.33 -7.00 -0.38
N ASP A 21 17.28 -6.69 -1.10
CA ASP A 21 16.53 -5.45 -0.89
C ASP A 21 15.35 -5.64 0.05
N PHE A 22 14.70 -6.80 -0.02
CA PHE A 22 13.55 -7.07 0.83
C PHE A 22 14.00 -7.83 2.06
N TYR A 23 13.77 -7.23 3.20
CA TYR A 23 14.15 -7.83 4.47
C TYR A 23 12.96 -7.81 5.43
N LEU A 24 12.70 -8.95 6.06
CA LEU A 24 11.61 -9.08 7.00
C LEU A 24 12.03 -8.58 8.38
N SER A 25 12.10 -7.27 8.54
CA SER A 25 12.24 -6.68 9.85
C SER A 25 10.92 -6.84 10.60
N LYS A 26 10.91 -6.45 11.86
CA LYS A 26 9.68 -6.53 12.64
C LYS A 26 8.57 -5.71 12.00
N SER A 27 8.89 -4.50 11.55
CA SER A 27 7.91 -3.63 10.91
C SER A 27 7.42 -4.22 9.61
N ASN A 28 8.33 -4.73 8.79
CA ASN A 28 7.97 -5.30 7.50
C ASN A 28 7.17 -6.59 7.68
N SER A 29 7.44 -7.35 8.74
CA SER A 29 6.67 -8.55 9.03
C SER A 29 5.22 -8.24 9.32
N ASN A 30 4.97 -7.16 10.06
CA ASN A 30 3.59 -6.76 10.35
C ASN A 30 2.84 -6.41 9.08
N ALA A 31 3.48 -5.65 8.19
CA ALA A 31 2.86 -5.29 6.92
C ALA A 31 2.64 -6.52 6.05
N PHE A 32 3.64 -7.38 5.98
CA PHE A 32 3.56 -8.61 5.19
C PHE A 32 2.42 -9.50 5.68
N ASN A 33 2.34 -9.68 7.00
CA ASN A 33 1.29 -10.51 7.59
C ASN A 33 -0.10 -9.94 7.32
N LEU A 34 -0.25 -8.63 7.39
CA LEU A 34 -1.55 -8.01 7.13
C LEU A 34 -1.95 -8.17 5.67
N ILE A 35 -1.00 -8.01 4.77
CA ILE A 35 -1.27 -8.23 3.35
C ILE A 35 -1.72 -9.66 3.10
N ASN A 36 -1.08 -10.63 3.75
CA ASN A 36 -1.45 -12.02 3.57
C ASN A 36 -2.78 -12.37 4.19
N ARG A 37 -3.27 -11.58 5.13
CA ARG A 37 -4.59 -11.80 5.71
C ARG A 37 -5.71 -11.26 4.83
N TRP A 38 -5.36 -10.45 3.83
CA TRP A 38 -6.39 -9.91 2.94
C TRP A 38 -7.28 -11.03 2.42
N PRO A 39 -8.58 -10.87 2.34
CA PRO A 39 -9.36 -9.63 2.57
C PRO A 39 -9.81 -9.41 4.01
N ASP A 40 -9.27 -10.13 4.95
CA ASP A 40 -9.65 -10.01 6.36
C ASP A 40 -8.93 -8.82 6.99
N TRP A 41 -9.36 -7.62 6.62
CA TRP A 41 -8.82 -6.37 7.12
C TRP A 41 -9.89 -5.64 7.91
N ASP A 42 -9.49 -5.06 9.04
CA ASP A 42 -10.39 -4.24 9.85
C ASP A 42 -10.77 -2.96 9.13
N LYS A 43 -9.84 -2.39 8.40
CA LYS A 43 -10.08 -1.17 7.64
C LYS A 43 -9.82 -1.43 6.17
N LYS A 44 -10.55 -0.69 5.33
CA LYS A 44 -10.45 -0.88 3.88
C LYS A 44 -9.19 -0.29 3.29
N ILE A 45 -8.57 0.66 3.99
CA ILE A 45 -7.41 1.38 3.47
C ILE A 45 -6.21 1.08 4.35
N LEU A 46 -5.15 0.59 3.73
CA LEU A 46 -3.88 0.30 4.38
C LEU A 46 -2.83 1.24 3.81
N ASN A 47 -2.19 2.00 4.68
CA ASN A 47 -1.09 2.87 4.28
C ASN A 47 0.22 2.28 4.79
N ILE A 48 1.11 2.00 3.89
CA ILE A 48 2.47 1.57 4.23
C ILE A 48 3.40 2.73 3.93
N SER A 49 4.04 3.25 4.96
CA SER A 49 4.96 4.36 4.82
C SER A 49 6.37 3.92 5.15
N GLY A 50 7.34 4.65 4.62
CA GLY A 50 8.73 4.34 4.86
C GLY A 50 9.59 4.93 3.77
N GLU A 51 10.89 4.94 4.01
CA GLU A 51 11.84 5.49 3.07
C GLU A 51 11.93 4.62 1.81
N LYS A 52 12.55 5.18 0.80
CA LYS A 52 12.83 4.43 -0.42
C LYS A 52 13.64 3.19 -0.07
N PHE A 53 13.41 2.12 -0.80
CA PHE A 53 14.12 0.86 -0.60
C PHE A 53 13.84 0.20 0.75
N SER A 54 12.73 0.55 1.38
CA SER A 54 12.34 -0.08 2.65
C SER A 54 11.47 -1.32 2.47
N GLY A 55 11.22 -1.72 1.23
CA GLY A 55 10.43 -2.91 0.95
C GLY A 55 8.99 -2.65 0.56
N LYS A 56 8.58 -1.39 0.46
CA LYS A 56 7.19 -1.07 0.11
C LYS A 56 6.79 -1.63 -1.24
N SER A 57 7.68 -1.53 -2.23
CA SER A 57 7.38 -2.02 -3.58
C SER A 57 7.18 -3.52 -3.60
N HIS A 58 7.97 -4.25 -2.80
CA HIS A 58 7.80 -5.70 -2.69
C HIS A 58 6.46 -6.04 -2.08
N LEU A 59 6.09 -5.32 -1.03
CA LEU A 59 4.82 -5.55 -0.37
C LEU A 59 3.66 -5.24 -1.29
N ALA A 60 3.76 -4.16 -2.05
CA ALA A 60 2.75 -3.81 -3.04
C ALA A 60 2.61 -4.89 -4.10
N ASN A 61 3.74 -5.44 -4.56
CA ASN A 61 3.72 -6.51 -5.56
C ASN A 61 3.04 -7.76 -5.01
N ILE A 62 3.33 -8.12 -3.77
CA ILE A 62 2.69 -9.26 -3.15
C ILE A 62 1.18 -9.06 -3.09
N PHE A 63 0.75 -7.88 -2.69
CA PHE A 63 -0.67 -7.56 -2.63
C PHE A 63 -1.29 -7.57 -4.02
N LYS A 64 -0.59 -7.03 -5.02
CA LYS A 64 -1.08 -7.00 -6.39
C LYS A 64 -1.31 -8.40 -6.92
N LEU A 65 -0.37 -9.30 -6.68
CA LEU A 65 -0.50 -10.68 -7.14
C LEU A 65 -1.63 -11.41 -6.43
N LYS A 66 -1.76 -11.16 -5.13
CA LYS A 66 -2.77 -11.83 -4.34
C LYS A 66 -4.18 -11.35 -4.65
N SER A 67 -4.36 -10.05 -4.81
CA SER A 67 -5.68 -9.44 -4.93
C SER A 67 -6.03 -9.03 -6.36
N LYS A 68 -5.10 -9.16 -7.29
CA LYS A 68 -5.26 -8.68 -8.66
C LYS A 68 -5.57 -7.20 -8.70
N ALA A 69 -4.86 -6.46 -7.86
CA ALA A 69 -5.10 -5.04 -7.68
C ALA A 69 -4.68 -4.24 -8.90
N PHE A 70 -5.37 -3.13 -9.10
CA PHE A 70 -4.98 -2.13 -10.10
C PHE A 70 -3.97 -1.20 -9.45
N LEU A 71 -2.79 -1.08 -10.04
CA LEU A 71 -1.72 -0.26 -9.50
C LEU A 71 -1.56 1.01 -10.30
N ILE A 72 -1.49 2.15 -9.62
CA ILE A 72 -1.26 3.44 -10.26
C ILE A 72 -0.32 4.25 -9.37
N LYS A 73 0.49 5.09 -10.01
CA LYS A 73 1.37 5.99 -9.27
C LYS A 73 0.65 7.29 -8.97
N GLY A 74 1.06 7.94 -7.88
CA GLY A 74 0.41 9.18 -7.48
C GLY A 74 0.39 10.24 -8.56
N ASN A 75 1.48 10.38 -9.32
CA ASN A 75 1.55 11.40 -10.37
C ASN A 75 0.74 11.03 -11.62
N GLU A 76 0.20 9.82 -11.69
CA GLU A 76 -0.61 9.38 -12.81
C GLU A 76 -2.11 9.50 -12.53
N ILE A 77 -2.47 9.91 -11.33
CA ILE A 77 -3.88 9.98 -10.93
C ILE A 77 -4.56 11.16 -11.61
N ASP A 78 -5.65 10.85 -12.32
CA ASP A 78 -6.52 11.86 -12.93
C ASP A 78 -7.94 11.31 -12.95
N ASN A 79 -8.85 12.02 -13.62
CA ASN A 79 -10.25 11.61 -13.63
C ASN A 79 -10.52 10.27 -14.31
N SER A 80 -9.59 9.78 -15.11
CA SER A 80 -9.78 8.52 -15.81
C SER A 80 -9.67 7.31 -14.87
N ILE A 81 -9.13 7.51 -13.67
CA ILE A 81 -8.90 6.41 -12.74
C ILE A 81 -10.21 5.74 -12.30
N PHE A 82 -11.31 6.46 -12.31
CA PHE A 82 -12.56 5.92 -11.76
C PHE A 82 -13.09 4.73 -12.53
N LYS A 83 -12.86 4.68 -13.83
CA LYS A 83 -13.23 3.50 -14.61
C LYS A 83 -12.46 2.28 -14.12
N SER A 84 -11.17 2.44 -13.93
CA SER A 84 -10.32 1.34 -13.49
C SER A 84 -10.69 0.90 -12.08
N ILE A 85 -10.99 1.85 -11.21
CA ILE A 85 -11.39 1.51 -9.85
C ILE A 85 -12.66 0.68 -9.84
N LYS A 86 -13.63 1.05 -10.69
CA LYS A 86 -14.88 0.30 -10.73
C LYS A 86 -14.70 -1.13 -11.21
N LEU A 87 -13.69 -1.37 -12.02
CA LEU A 87 -13.43 -2.71 -12.56
C LEU A 87 -12.61 -3.59 -11.62
N HIS A 88 -12.04 -3.03 -10.56
CA HIS A 88 -11.17 -3.77 -9.67
C HIS A 88 -11.67 -3.68 -8.24
N GLU A 89 -11.49 -4.76 -7.51
CA GLU A 89 -11.84 -4.78 -6.10
C GLU A 89 -10.76 -4.16 -5.23
N SER A 90 -9.53 -4.20 -5.69
CA SER A 90 -8.39 -3.72 -4.93
C SER A 90 -7.56 -2.76 -5.78
N ILE A 91 -7.08 -1.71 -5.15
CA ILE A 91 -6.31 -0.66 -5.81
C ILE A 91 -5.05 -0.39 -5.00
N ILE A 92 -3.96 -0.10 -5.71
CA ILE A 92 -2.70 0.29 -5.09
C ILE A 92 -2.30 1.65 -5.64
N VAL A 93 -2.03 2.59 -4.75
CA VAL A 93 -1.45 3.88 -5.11
C VAL A 93 -0.02 3.92 -4.60
N ASP A 94 0.93 3.91 -5.53
CA ASP A 94 2.34 4.02 -5.20
C ASP A 94 2.77 5.47 -5.34
N ASP A 95 3.80 5.87 -4.61
CA ASP A 95 4.30 7.25 -4.63
C ASP A 95 3.16 8.24 -4.38
N PHE A 96 2.40 7.98 -3.34
CA PHE A 96 1.19 8.74 -3.04
C PHE A 96 1.46 10.23 -2.91
N GLU A 97 2.61 10.61 -2.37
CA GLU A 97 2.92 12.02 -2.13
C GLU A 97 3.12 12.80 -3.44
N GLU A 98 3.25 12.12 -4.56
CA GLU A 98 3.38 12.77 -5.86
C GLU A 98 2.04 13.19 -6.47
N CYS A 99 0.95 12.86 -5.81
CA CYS A 99 -0.36 13.23 -6.31
C CYS A 99 -0.72 14.64 -5.84
N ASN A 100 -1.14 15.47 -6.80
CA ASN A 100 -1.57 16.84 -6.53
C ASN A 100 -3.07 17.02 -6.65
N GLN A 101 -3.81 15.95 -6.87
CA GLN A 101 -5.24 16.00 -7.14
C GLN A 101 -6.03 15.62 -5.90
N GLU A 102 -6.09 16.51 -4.92
CA GLU A 102 -6.72 16.18 -3.65
C GLU A 102 -8.21 15.86 -3.77
N GLU A 103 -8.90 16.55 -4.66
CA GLU A 103 -10.32 16.26 -4.85
C GLU A 103 -10.54 14.87 -5.42
N ILE A 104 -9.66 14.44 -6.32
CA ILE A 104 -9.74 13.10 -6.88
C ILE A 104 -9.42 12.08 -5.81
N LEU A 105 -8.40 12.34 -4.98
CA LEU A 105 -8.06 11.45 -3.87
C LEU A 105 -9.24 11.29 -2.92
N TYR A 106 -9.90 12.37 -2.59
CA TYR A 106 -11.06 12.33 -1.71
C TYR A 106 -12.16 11.47 -2.32
N SER A 107 -12.39 11.63 -3.61
CA SER A 107 -13.39 10.82 -4.31
C SER A 107 -13.00 9.35 -4.34
N ILE A 108 -11.70 9.07 -4.49
CA ILE A 108 -11.22 7.68 -4.45
C ILE A 108 -11.50 7.07 -3.07
N PHE A 109 -11.18 7.79 -2.01
CA PHE A 109 -11.43 7.30 -0.66
C PHE A 109 -12.90 7.00 -0.44
N ASN A 110 -13.76 7.91 -0.90
CA ASN A 110 -15.21 7.70 -0.79
C ASN A 110 -15.66 6.47 -1.56
N LEU A 111 -15.14 6.29 -2.76
CA LEU A 111 -15.53 5.16 -3.59
C LEU A 111 -15.08 3.83 -2.97
N ILE A 112 -13.88 3.81 -2.42
CA ILE A 112 -13.38 2.62 -1.72
C ILE A 112 -14.35 2.24 -0.60
N ASP A 113 -14.77 3.22 0.16
CA ASP A 113 -15.67 2.99 1.29
C ASP A 113 -17.06 2.56 0.82
N GLN A 114 -17.62 3.26 -0.15
CA GLN A 114 -18.98 3.00 -0.63
C GLN A 114 -19.10 1.63 -1.29
N ASP A 115 -18.13 1.26 -2.08
CA ASP A 115 -18.18 0.01 -2.85
C ASP A 115 -17.49 -1.15 -2.15
N SER A 116 -17.09 -0.95 -0.91
CA SER A 116 -16.40 -1.99 -0.11
C SER A 116 -15.18 -2.54 -0.83
N LYS A 117 -14.38 -1.65 -1.37
CA LYS A 117 -13.15 -2.02 -2.05
C LYS A 117 -11.98 -1.89 -1.08
N TYR A 118 -10.80 -2.26 -1.54
CA TYR A 118 -9.58 -2.22 -0.73
C TYR A 118 -8.57 -1.31 -1.39
N LEU A 119 -7.84 -0.56 -0.59
CA LEU A 119 -6.85 0.39 -1.08
C LEU A 119 -5.55 0.25 -0.30
N LEU A 120 -4.47 0.04 -1.01
CA LEU A 120 -3.13 0.04 -0.43
C LEU A 120 -2.42 1.29 -0.92
N ILE A 121 -1.90 2.07 0.02
CA ILE A 121 -1.19 3.31 -0.29
C ILE A 121 0.26 3.18 0.17
N ASN A 122 1.19 3.39 -0.74
CA ASN A 122 2.61 3.49 -0.41
C ASN A 122 3.02 4.95 -0.42
N SER A 123 3.66 5.39 0.66
CA SER A 123 4.10 6.77 0.79
C SER A 123 5.39 6.84 1.57
N LEU A 124 6.08 7.98 1.48
CA LEU A 124 7.31 8.18 2.25
C LEU A 124 7.00 8.44 3.71
N LYS A 125 5.96 9.22 3.96
CA LYS A 125 5.51 9.52 5.33
C LYS A 125 4.10 9.01 5.52
N PRO A 126 3.71 8.71 6.76
CA PRO A 126 2.32 8.31 7.01
C PRO A 126 1.36 9.36 6.47
N ILE A 127 0.28 8.91 5.86
CA ILE A 127 -0.63 9.85 5.20
C ILE A 127 -1.35 10.75 6.21
N ASN A 128 -1.43 10.33 7.47
CA ASN A 128 -2.03 11.19 8.49
C ASN A 128 -1.10 12.34 8.91
N GLU A 129 0.14 12.32 8.45
CA GLU A 129 1.09 13.42 8.68
C GLU A 129 1.17 14.38 7.51
N ILE A 130 0.54 14.02 6.39
CA ILE A 130 0.54 14.89 5.22
C ILE A 130 -0.48 16.00 5.44
N LYS A 131 -0.06 17.23 5.15
CA LYS A 131 -0.96 18.38 5.28
C LYS A 131 -1.73 18.56 3.99
N PHE A 132 -2.97 18.13 4.01
CA PHE A 132 -3.86 18.33 2.88
C PHE A 132 -4.57 19.65 3.01
N GLU A 133 -4.89 20.26 1.86
CA GLU A 133 -5.67 21.48 1.86
C GLU A 133 -7.13 21.18 2.16
N LEU A 134 -7.62 20.01 1.75
CA LEU A 134 -9.00 19.61 2.01
C LEU A 134 -9.11 19.01 3.41
N PRO A 135 -9.89 19.62 4.32
CA PRO A 135 -10.06 19.05 5.66
C PRO A 135 -10.67 17.66 5.65
N ASP A 136 -11.58 17.41 4.69
CA ASP A 136 -12.23 16.11 4.59
C ASP A 136 -11.23 15.02 4.24
N LEU A 137 -10.25 15.34 3.43
CA LEU A 137 -9.20 14.37 3.08
C LEU A 137 -8.34 14.06 4.30
N THR A 138 -8.03 15.07 5.08
CA THR A 138 -7.29 14.88 6.33
C THR A 138 -8.03 13.93 7.27
N SER A 139 -9.35 14.12 7.38
CA SER A 139 -10.16 13.24 8.22
C SER A 139 -10.13 11.80 7.72
N ARG A 140 -10.22 11.60 6.42
CA ARG A 140 -10.17 10.26 5.84
C ARG A 140 -8.82 9.60 6.07
N ALA A 141 -7.75 10.36 5.97
CA ALA A 141 -6.41 9.82 6.16
C ALA A 141 -6.21 9.29 7.58
N LYS A 142 -6.87 9.89 8.55
CA LYS A 142 -6.76 9.44 9.94
C LYS A 142 -7.43 8.10 10.20
N ASN A 143 -8.32 7.68 9.32
CA ASN A 143 -9.06 6.44 9.50
C ASN A 143 -8.44 5.26 8.80
N CYS A 144 -7.25 5.41 8.25
CA CYS A 144 -6.56 4.33 7.57
C CYS A 144 -5.76 3.50 8.57
N CYS A 145 -5.49 2.27 8.20
CA CYS A 145 -4.55 1.45 8.94
C CYS A 145 -3.14 1.90 8.54
N LEU A 146 -2.35 2.34 9.51
CA LEU A 146 -1.04 2.91 9.26
C LEU A 146 0.05 1.94 9.68
N LEU A 147 0.93 1.58 8.75
CA LEU A 147 2.07 0.73 9.04
C LEU A 147 3.34 1.41 8.50
N TYR A 148 4.42 1.16 9.18
CA TYR A 148 5.71 1.72 8.80
C TYR A 148 6.66 0.58 8.40
N THR A 149 7.43 0.78 7.34
CA THR A 149 8.45 -0.17 6.94
C THR A 149 9.83 0.40 7.25
N SER A 150 10.70 -0.45 7.76
CA SER A 150 12.06 -0.07 8.06
C SER A 150 12.94 -0.21 6.82
N PRO A 151 13.98 0.60 6.72
CA PRO A 151 14.99 0.36 5.70
C PRO A 151 15.78 -0.91 6.03
N SER A 152 16.93 -1.08 5.40
CA SER A 152 17.76 -2.26 5.58
C SER A 152 18.01 -2.54 7.06
N PRO A 153 18.03 -3.82 7.46
CA PRO A 153 18.24 -4.19 8.86
C PRO A 153 19.55 -3.69 9.45
N ARG A 154 20.53 -3.44 8.62
CA ARG A 154 21.79 -2.92 9.12
C ARG A 154 21.65 -1.56 9.75
N ASP A 155 20.63 -0.84 9.37
CA ASP A 155 20.41 0.50 9.91
C ASP A 155 19.80 0.45 11.29
N ASP A 156 19.29 -0.70 11.69
CA ASP A 156 18.67 -0.87 13.00
C ASP A 156 19.69 -1.17 14.09
N GLU A 157 20.90 -1.43 13.70
CA GLU A 157 21.96 -1.71 14.65
C GLU A 157 22.57 -0.40 15.18
#